data_da65cb75a3534a26d166b9ad31a79a57
#
_entry.id   da65cb75a3534a26d166b9ad31a79a57
#
_cell.length_a   1.000
_cell.length_b   1.000
_cell.length_c   1.000
_cell.angle_alpha   90.00
_cell.angle_beta   90.00
_cell.angle_gamma   90.00
#
_symmetry.space_group_name_H-M   'P 1'
#
loop_
_entity.id
_entity.type
_entity.pdbx_description
1 polymer ?
#
loop_
_entity_poly.entity_id
_entity_poly.type
_entity_poly.pdbx_seq_one_letter_code
_entity_poly.pdbx_strand_id
1 'polypeptide(L)'
;KHHAQLLQPNTSPGHVRFVDPNEMRSVFPDIQKHALSDRPGTIFTPDYEWDSRKNKAEESSGGQEIPFNILYETTRGIEGYATYTNSGFDRRSTSSLEVSELLGTTTAAYTSLWDFCLGIDLVQKIKAVNQPADDPLFWQLSEPQKLRRTIYPDLSNALWIRLVDVKSALAARKYMTRDKLTLRVVDNFCPWNTGEYELSGTPDGSQCRLVNSTPDISLSVIDLASVYLGTINFSTLVQAGRIEENTYGSIHRADAMFATHSAPFCPFFF
;
A
#
# COMPACT_ATOMS: atom_id res chain seq x y z
N LYS A 1 -32.48 6.20 2.04
CA LYS A 1 -31.15 6.49 1.46
C LYS A 1 -30.17 6.65 2.61
N HIS A 2 -29.37 5.64 2.91
CA HIS A 2 -28.28 5.74 3.89
C HIS A 2 -26.96 5.60 3.11
N HIS A 3 -26.55 6.68 2.44
CA HIS A 3 -25.24 6.72 1.83
C HIS A 3 -24.18 6.93 2.92
N ALA A 4 -23.06 6.26 2.80
CA ALA A 4 -21.88 6.62 3.59
C ALA A 4 -21.51 8.07 3.22
N GLN A 5 -21.22 8.88 4.23
CA GLN A 5 -20.89 10.30 4.05
C GLN A 5 -19.60 10.61 4.79
N LEU A 6 -18.91 11.63 4.35
CA LEU A 6 -17.76 12.14 5.08
C LEU A 6 -18.20 12.77 6.40
N LEU A 7 -17.36 12.64 7.41
CA LEU A 7 -17.58 13.23 8.75
C LEU A 7 -17.62 14.76 8.69
N GLN A 8 -16.79 15.34 7.82
CA GLN A 8 -16.72 16.78 7.62
C GLN A 8 -17.06 17.11 6.18
N PRO A 9 -17.75 18.23 5.91
CA PRO A 9 -17.99 18.71 4.57
C PRO A 9 -16.68 18.92 3.83
N ASN A 10 -16.63 18.50 2.57
CA ASN A 10 -15.49 18.76 1.72
C ASN A 10 -15.47 20.24 1.32
N THR A 11 -14.49 20.98 1.79
CA THR A 11 -14.28 22.42 1.49
C THR A 11 -13.04 22.65 0.64
N SER A 12 -12.56 21.61 -0.04
CA SER A 12 -11.36 21.66 -0.86
C SER A 12 -11.53 22.64 -2.04
N PRO A 13 -10.51 23.43 -2.38
CA PRO A 13 -10.60 24.49 -3.38
C PRO A 13 -10.62 23.99 -4.83
N GLY A 14 -10.35 22.71 -5.05
CA GLY A 14 -10.32 22.08 -6.37
C GLY A 14 -11.67 21.51 -6.77
N HIS A 15 -11.68 20.87 -7.93
CA HIS A 15 -12.86 20.19 -8.46
C HIS A 15 -12.50 18.81 -9.02
N VAL A 16 -13.48 17.91 -9.03
CA VAL A 16 -13.37 16.60 -9.65
C VAL A 16 -13.97 16.67 -11.04
N ARG A 17 -13.26 16.15 -12.03
CA ARG A 17 -13.75 16.03 -13.41
C ARG A 17 -13.44 14.68 -14.03
N PHE A 18 -14.21 14.32 -15.03
CA PHE A 18 -13.94 13.15 -15.86
C PHE A 18 -12.77 13.41 -16.81
N VAL A 19 -12.08 12.34 -17.17
CA VAL A 19 -11.00 12.37 -18.16
C VAL A 19 -11.17 11.24 -19.17
N ASP A 20 -10.73 11.50 -20.39
CA ASP A 20 -10.69 10.50 -21.44
C ASP A 20 -9.48 9.55 -21.28
N PRO A 21 -9.48 8.41 -22.00
CA PRO A 21 -8.40 7.42 -21.87
C PRO A 21 -7.00 7.96 -22.26
N ASN A 22 -6.89 8.92 -23.15
CA ASN A 22 -5.61 9.50 -23.55
C ASN A 22 -5.05 10.40 -22.45
N GLU A 23 -5.89 11.25 -21.86
CA GLU A 23 -5.50 12.09 -20.73
C GLU A 23 -5.16 11.22 -19.50
N MET A 24 -5.96 10.20 -19.21
CA MET A 24 -5.68 9.23 -18.16
C MET A 24 -4.28 8.63 -18.33
N ARG A 25 -3.96 8.13 -19.53
CA ARG A 25 -2.65 7.51 -19.83
C ARG A 25 -1.48 8.48 -19.64
N SER A 26 -1.70 9.77 -19.96
CA SER A 26 -0.64 10.79 -19.85
C SER A 26 -0.40 11.29 -18.43
N VAL A 27 -1.42 11.25 -17.55
CA VAL A 27 -1.39 11.94 -16.25
C VAL A 27 -1.29 10.98 -15.06
N PHE A 28 -2.05 9.87 -15.07
CA PHE A 28 -2.13 8.96 -13.91
C PHE A 28 -0.79 8.33 -13.49
N PRO A 29 0.10 7.94 -14.42
CA PRO A 29 1.40 7.37 -14.04
C PRO A 29 2.23 8.29 -13.13
N ASP A 30 2.25 9.58 -13.41
CA ASP A 30 3.03 10.55 -12.64
C ASP A 30 2.40 10.83 -11.27
N ILE A 31 1.06 10.88 -11.20
CA ILE A 31 0.35 10.99 -9.92
C ILE A 31 0.61 9.75 -9.07
N GLN A 32 0.54 8.54 -9.65
CA GLN A 32 0.81 7.29 -8.93
C GLN A 32 2.23 7.30 -8.35
N LYS A 33 3.24 7.66 -9.15
CA LYS A 33 4.62 7.78 -8.69
C LYS A 33 4.75 8.75 -7.53
N HIS A 34 4.09 9.92 -7.63
CA HIS A 34 4.16 10.95 -6.60
C HIS A 34 3.45 10.51 -5.30
N ALA A 35 2.23 9.99 -5.42
CA ALA A 35 1.43 9.58 -4.26
C ALA A 35 2.02 8.39 -3.48
N LEU A 36 2.80 7.55 -4.15
CA LEU A 36 3.35 6.32 -3.57
C LEU A 36 4.87 6.34 -3.39
N SER A 37 5.55 7.47 -3.65
CA SER A 37 7.02 7.60 -3.59
C SER A 37 7.63 7.17 -2.26
N ASP A 38 6.94 7.42 -1.16
CA ASP A 38 7.42 7.17 0.20
C ASP A 38 6.90 5.85 0.80
N ARG A 39 6.14 5.06 0.01
CA ARG A 39 5.62 3.78 0.48
C ARG A 39 6.60 2.64 0.20
N PRO A 40 6.99 1.85 1.21
CA PRO A 40 7.85 0.70 0.99
C PRO A 40 7.14 -0.36 0.16
N GLY A 41 7.90 -1.09 -0.67
CA GLY A 41 7.39 -2.21 -1.46
C GLY A 41 6.52 -1.82 -2.64
N THR A 42 6.42 -0.53 -2.98
CA THR A 42 5.68 -0.09 -4.16
C THR A 42 6.37 -0.56 -5.44
N ILE A 43 5.62 -1.26 -6.28
CA ILE A 43 5.97 -1.51 -7.67
C ILE A 43 5.01 -0.67 -8.50
N PHE A 44 5.55 0.31 -9.20
CA PHE A 44 4.73 1.19 -10.04
C PHE A 44 4.15 0.43 -11.22
N THR A 45 2.93 0.77 -11.58
CA THR A 45 2.26 0.20 -12.75
C THR A 45 3.10 0.46 -14.00
N PRO A 46 3.51 -0.57 -14.76
CA PRO A 46 4.36 -0.41 -15.92
C PRO A 46 3.59 0.19 -17.11
N ASP A 47 4.32 0.77 -18.06
CA ASP A 47 3.73 1.47 -19.20
C ASP A 47 2.78 0.59 -20.03
N TYR A 48 3.13 -0.68 -20.25
CA TYR A 48 2.28 -1.61 -21.00
C TYR A 48 0.92 -1.84 -20.35
N GLU A 49 0.85 -1.80 -19.02
CA GLU A 49 -0.41 -1.95 -18.29
C GLU A 49 -1.24 -0.66 -18.37
N TRP A 50 -0.61 0.52 -18.33
CA TRP A 50 -1.30 1.78 -18.60
C TRP A 50 -1.86 1.83 -20.02
N ASP A 51 -1.12 1.32 -21.00
CA ASP A 51 -1.60 1.20 -22.38
C ASP A 51 -2.76 0.21 -22.49
N SER A 52 -2.71 -0.91 -21.76
CA SER A 52 -3.81 -1.88 -21.68
C SER A 52 -5.07 -1.26 -21.07
N ARG A 53 -4.94 -0.49 -19.98
CA ARG A 53 -6.07 0.22 -19.35
C ARG A 53 -6.70 1.25 -20.28
N LYS A 54 -5.87 1.99 -21.04
CA LYS A 54 -6.34 2.92 -22.06
C LYS A 54 -7.14 2.19 -23.14
N ASN A 55 -6.59 1.13 -23.72
CA ASN A 55 -7.24 0.38 -24.80
C ASN A 55 -8.56 -0.25 -24.35
N LYS A 56 -8.60 -0.84 -23.14
CA LYS A 56 -9.85 -1.36 -22.56
C LYS A 56 -10.95 -0.31 -22.43
N ALA A 57 -10.60 0.92 -22.09
CA ALA A 57 -11.55 2.03 -22.00
C ALA A 57 -12.04 2.50 -23.38
N GLU A 58 -11.23 2.38 -24.44
CA GLU A 58 -11.59 2.72 -25.82
C GLU A 58 -12.40 1.61 -26.52
N GLU A 59 -12.09 0.33 -26.28
CA GLU A 59 -12.67 -0.84 -26.95
C GLU A 59 -14.04 -1.26 -26.42
N SER A 60 -14.62 -0.55 -25.48
CA SER A 60 -15.86 -0.92 -24.77
C SER A 60 -17.07 -1.04 -25.69
N SER A 61 -17.09 -2.09 -26.51
CA SER A 61 -18.23 -2.53 -27.27
C SER A 61 -18.51 -4.00 -26.95
N GLY A 62 -19.58 -4.28 -26.20
CA GLY A 62 -20.04 -5.67 -26.02
C GLY A 62 -20.19 -6.15 -24.58
N GLY A 63 -20.74 -5.34 -23.66
CA GLY A 63 -21.23 -5.84 -22.36
C GLY A 63 -20.19 -5.90 -21.23
N GLN A 64 -18.99 -5.46 -21.44
CA GLN A 64 -18.03 -5.25 -20.35
C GLN A 64 -18.30 -3.90 -19.65
N GLU A 65 -18.12 -3.86 -18.33
CA GLU A 65 -18.24 -2.64 -17.57
C GLU A 65 -17.12 -1.67 -17.96
N ILE A 66 -17.52 -0.49 -18.44
CA ILE A 66 -16.58 0.57 -18.85
C ILE A 66 -16.05 1.23 -17.58
N PRO A 67 -14.73 1.33 -17.40
CA PRO A 67 -14.16 2.10 -16.29
C PRO A 67 -14.35 3.60 -16.53
N PHE A 68 -14.78 4.30 -15.50
CA PHE A 68 -14.81 5.75 -15.44
C PHE A 68 -13.52 6.24 -14.79
N ASN A 69 -12.87 7.21 -15.43
CA ASN A 69 -11.68 7.85 -14.92
C ASN A 69 -12.00 9.29 -14.51
N ILE A 70 -11.62 9.66 -13.30
CA ILE A 70 -11.77 11.01 -12.75
C ILE A 70 -10.46 11.48 -12.17
N LEU A 71 -10.27 12.78 -12.16
CA LEU A 71 -9.17 13.43 -11.47
C LEU A 71 -9.64 14.58 -10.61
N TYR A 72 -8.83 14.93 -9.62
CA TYR A 72 -8.98 16.12 -8.81
C TYR A 72 -7.93 17.15 -9.22
N GLU A 73 -8.40 18.34 -9.56
CA GLU A 73 -7.58 19.43 -10.08
C GLU A 73 -7.78 20.71 -9.28
N THR A 74 -6.69 21.43 -9.05
CA THR A 74 -6.64 22.75 -8.40
C THR A 74 -5.94 23.76 -9.30
N THR A 75 -5.86 25.00 -8.87
CA THR A 75 -5.05 26.03 -9.58
C THR A 75 -3.55 25.70 -9.59
N ARG A 76 -3.10 24.75 -8.77
CA ARG A 76 -1.70 24.28 -8.72
C ARG A 76 -1.44 23.10 -9.66
N GLY A 77 -2.48 22.51 -10.22
CA GLY A 77 -2.43 21.35 -11.08
C GLY A 77 -3.23 20.16 -10.55
N ILE A 78 -2.97 18.99 -11.13
CA ILE A 78 -3.67 17.76 -10.82
C ILE A 78 -3.01 17.09 -9.59
N GLU A 79 -3.81 16.80 -8.57
CA GLU A 79 -3.33 16.29 -7.29
C GLU A 79 -3.87 14.89 -6.96
N GLY A 80 -4.68 14.28 -7.81
CA GLY A 80 -5.19 12.92 -7.55
C GLY A 80 -6.09 12.41 -8.66
N TYR A 81 -6.33 11.09 -8.63
CA TYR A 81 -7.24 10.43 -9.58
C TYR A 81 -7.97 9.25 -8.93
N ALA A 82 -9.06 8.83 -9.58
CA ALA A 82 -9.68 7.55 -9.30
C ALA A 82 -10.19 6.88 -10.58
N THR A 83 -10.20 5.54 -10.55
CA THR A 83 -10.84 4.70 -11.56
C THR A 83 -11.88 3.83 -10.89
N TYR A 84 -13.09 3.80 -11.43
CA TYR A 84 -14.19 2.99 -10.91
C TYR A 84 -15.07 2.46 -12.01
N THR A 85 -15.80 1.38 -11.72
CA THR A 85 -16.86 0.82 -12.57
C THR A 85 -18.18 0.81 -11.82
N ASN A 86 -19.28 0.89 -12.59
CA ASN A 86 -20.62 0.77 -12.05
C ASN A 86 -21.26 -0.53 -12.54
N SER A 87 -21.83 -1.33 -11.64
CA SER A 87 -22.53 -2.54 -11.97
C SER A 87 -23.94 -2.59 -11.36
N GLY A 88 -24.79 -3.41 -11.92
CA GLY A 88 -26.10 -3.73 -11.33
C GLY A 88 -27.20 -2.71 -11.53
N PHE A 89 -27.25 -1.98 -12.63
CA PHE A 89 -28.40 -1.13 -12.99
C PHE A 89 -29.63 -1.91 -13.47
N ASP A 90 -29.60 -3.24 -13.46
CA ASP A 90 -30.77 -4.07 -13.70
C ASP A 90 -31.69 -4.07 -12.47
N ARG A 91 -33.01 -4.02 -12.69
CA ARG A 91 -34.05 -3.98 -11.63
C ARG A 91 -33.98 -5.13 -10.62
N ARG A 92 -33.16 -6.16 -10.88
CA ARG A 92 -33.03 -7.38 -10.07
C ARG A 92 -31.71 -7.43 -9.26
N SER A 93 -30.77 -6.53 -9.49
CA SER A 93 -29.47 -6.55 -8.83
C SER A 93 -29.23 -5.29 -8.00
N THR A 94 -28.49 -5.42 -6.91
CA THR A 94 -28.05 -4.30 -6.09
C THR A 94 -27.01 -3.50 -6.88
N SER A 95 -27.31 -2.22 -7.15
CA SER A 95 -26.33 -1.36 -7.83
C SER A 95 -25.09 -1.17 -6.96
N SER A 96 -23.93 -1.39 -7.55
CA SER A 96 -22.65 -1.26 -6.86
C SER A 96 -21.65 -0.45 -7.68
N LEU A 97 -20.86 0.34 -6.96
CA LEU A 97 -19.68 1.01 -7.47
C LEU A 97 -18.45 0.22 -7.02
N GLU A 98 -17.57 -0.15 -7.93
CA GLU A 98 -16.27 -0.71 -7.59
C GLU A 98 -15.17 0.29 -7.93
N VAL A 99 -14.52 0.82 -6.89
CA VAL A 99 -13.33 1.66 -7.01
C VAL A 99 -12.13 0.74 -7.13
N SER A 100 -11.54 0.69 -8.32
CA SER A 100 -10.37 -0.15 -8.60
C SER A 100 -9.07 0.50 -8.17
N GLU A 101 -8.99 1.83 -8.23
CA GLU A 101 -7.84 2.60 -7.76
C GLU A 101 -8.30 4.02 -7.38
N LEU A 102 -7.78 4.55 -6.27
CA LEU A 102 -7.98 5.94 -5.85
C LEU A 102 -6.71 6.41 -5.14
N LEU A 103 -6.05 7.41 -5.70
CA LEU A 103 -4.82 7.97 -5.16
C LEU A 103 -4.88 9.50 -5.15
N GLY A 104 -4.42 10.09 -4.06
CA GLY A 104 -4.25 11.52 -3.89
C GLY A 104 -2.85 11.84 -3.39
N THR A 105 -2.22 12.86 -3.94
CA THR A 105 -0.94 13.40 -3.45
C THR A 105 -1.14 14.33 -2.25
N THR A 106 -2.40 14.74 -2.00
CA THR A 106 -2.81 15.58 -0.88
C THR A 106 -4.07 15.01 -0.21
N THR A 107 -4.26 15.35 1.07
CA THR A 107 -5.50 15.00 1.79
C THR A 107 -6.73 15.56 1.08
N ALA A 108 -6.64 16.79 0.53
CA ALA A 108 -7.73 17.43 -0.21
C ALA A 108 -8.14 16.61 -1.44
N ALA A 109 -7.18 16.15 -2.24
CA ALA A 109 -7.42 15.31 -3.41
C ALA A 109 -8.07 13.98 -3.01
N TYR A 110 -7.51 13.28 -2.01
CA TYR A 110 -8.02 12.02 -1.52
C TYR A 110 -9.48 12.16 -1.02
N THR A 111 -9.73 13.16 -0.19
CA THR A 111 -11.07 13.44 0.35
C THR A 111 -12.08 13.79 -0.74
N SER A 112 -11.70 14.63 -1.71
CA SER A 112 -12.60 15.05 -2.80
C SER A 112 -12.95 13.90 -3.74
N LEU A 113 -12.01 13.02 -4.03
CA LEU A 113 -12.25 11.84 -4.85
C LEU A 113 -13.19 10.85 -4.15
N TRP A 114 -13.02 10.63 -2.84
CA TRP A 114 -13.95 9.82 -2.06
C TRP A 114 -15.33 10.47 -1.94
N ASP A 115 -15.40 11.78 -1.70
CA ASP A 115 -16.67 12.52 -1.64
C ASP A 115 -17.46 12.36 -2.94
N PHE A 116 -16.78 12.48 -4.09
CA PHE A 116 -17.37 12.22 -5.39
C PHE A 116 -17.92 10.79 -5.50
N CYS A 117 -17.12 9.76 -5.16
CA CYS A 117 -17.54 8.37 -5.24
C CYS A 117 -18.72 8.04 -4.30
N LEU A 118 -18.70 8.61 -3.09
CA LEU A 118 -19.78 8.47 -2.10
C LEU A 118 -21.06 9.19 -2.51
N GLY A 119 -20.94 10.27 -3.28
CA GLY A 119 -22.04 11.09 -3.77
C GLY A 119 -22.75 10.56 -5.02
N ILE A 120 -22.26 9.51 -5.68
CA ILE A 120 -22.87 8.96 -6.89
C ILE A 120 -24.28 8.42 -6.58
N ASP A 121 -25.27 8.94 -7.29
CA ASP A 121 -26.67 8.55 -7.09
C ASP A 121 -26.94 7.11 -7.52
N LEU A 122 -27.98 6.53 -6.91
CA LEU A 122 -28.51 5.17 -7.20
C LEU A 122 -27.55 4.02 -6.83
N VAL A 123 -26.38 4.30 -6.30
CA VAL A 123 -25.45 3.29 -5.80
C VAL A 123 -25.86 2.88 -4.39
N GLN A 124 -26.02 1.57 -4.14
CA GLN A 124 -26.36 1.03 -2.84
C GLN A 124 -25.15 0.52 -2.08
N LYS A 125 -24.11 0.08 -2.80
CA LYS A 125 -22.89 -0.48 -2.22
C LYS A 125 -21.66 0.10 -2.94
N ILE A 126 -20.69 0.51 -2.18
CA ILE A 126 -19.36 0.88 -2.72
C ILE A 126 -18.36 -0.16 -2.23
N LYS A 127 -17.57 -0.66 -3.17
CA LYS A 127 -16.48 -1.59 -2.94
C LYS A 127 -15.19 -0.95 -3.43
N ALA A 128 -14.19 -0.91 -2.60
CA ALA A 128 -12.84 -0.52 -3.01
C ALA A 128 -11.93 -1.74 -2.91
N VAL A 129 -11.24 -2.03 -3.97
CA VAL A 129 -10.28 -3.15 -4.03
C VAL A 129 -8.86 -2.60 -3.91
N ASN A 130 -7.95 -3.47 -3.49
CA ASN A 130 -6.53 -3.15 -3.39
C ASN A 130 -6.25 -1.81 -2.67
N GLN A 131 -6.73 -1.69 -1.44
CA GLN A 131 -6.47 -0.52 -0.60
C GLN A 131 -5.33 -0.80 0.38
N PRO A 132 -4.49 0.19 0.70
CA PRO A 132 -3.42 0.01 1.67
C PRO A 132 -3.98 -0.34 3.06
N ALA A 133 -3.19 -1.06 3.88
CA ALA A 133 -3.60 -1.48 5.22
C ALA A 133 -3.87 -0.29 6.16
N ASP A 134 -3.20 0.82 5.94
CA ASP A 134 -3.30 2.09 6.67
C ASP A 134 -4.20 3.13 5.99
N ASP A 135 -5.10 2.68 5.10
CA ASP A 135 -6.02 3.57 4.38
C ASP A 135 -6.83 4.46 5.35
N PRO A 136 -6.83 5.80 5.16
CA PRO A 136 -7.43 6.73 6.11
C PRO A 136 -8.95 6.85 5.98
N LEU A 137 -9.61 6.24 4.98
CA LEU A 137 -11.05 6.40 4.72
C LEU A 137 -11.90 6.12 5.97
N PHE A 138 -11.54 5.09 6.75
CA PHE A 138 -12.27 4.75 7.98
C PHE A 138 -12.45 5.96 8.92
N TRP A 139 -11.41 6.79 9.03
CA TRP A 139 -11.39 7.95 9.90
C TRP A 139 -12.07 9.20 9.32
N GLN A 140 -12.37 9.17 8.01
CA GLN A 140 -13.06 10.25 7.32
C GLN A 140 -14.58 10.04 7.22
N LEU A 141 -15.09 8.83 7.52
CA LEU A 141 -16.52 8.53 7.43
C LEU A 141 -17.27 8.99 8.68
N SER A 142 -18.49 9.52 8.48
CA SER A 142 -19.43 9.85 9.56
C SER A 142 -19.93 8.62 10.31
N GLU A 143 -20.01 7.48 9.62
CA GLU A 143 -20.45 6.19 10.15
C GLU A 143 -19.42 5.10 9.81
N PRO A 144 -18.23 5.13 10.45
CA PRO A 144 -17.13 4.22 10.13
C PRO A 144 -17.50 2.73 10.33
N GLN A 145 -18.47 2.42 11.20
CA GLN A 145 -18.97 1.05 11.41
C GLN A 145 -19.66 0.45 10.15
N LYS A 146 -20.03 1.27 9.17
CA LYS A 146 -20.55 0.80 7.87
C LYS A 146 -19.45 0.29 6.94
N LEU A 147 -18.21 0.72 7.16
CA LEU A 147 -17.07 0.21 6.39
C LEU A 147 -16.73 -1.20 6.88
N ARG A 148 -16.68 -2.13 5.94
CA ARG A 148 -16.22 -3.50 6.19
C ARG A 148 -14.91 -3.72 5.47
N ARG A 149 -13.86 -3.99 6.20
CA ARG A 149 -12.61 -4.48 5.63
C ARG A 149 -12.72 -5.99 5.46
N THR A 150 -12.53 -6.46 4.24
CA THR A 150 -12.53 -7.89 3.93
C THR A 150 -11.15 -8.27 3.41
N ILE A 151 -10.52 -9.22 4.06
CA ILE A 151 -9.30 -9.85 3.55
C ILE A 151 -9.77 -11.09 2.80
N TYR A 152 -9.58 -11.10 1.49
CA TYR A 152 -9.84 -12.28 0.68
C TYR A 152 -8.66 -13.24 0.81
N PRO A 153 -8.83 -14.50 1.23
CA PRO A 153 -7.73 -15.45 1.42
C PRO A 153 -6.86 -15.61 0.18
N ASP A 154 -7.49 -15.56 -0.99
CA ASP A 154 -6.82 -15.77 -2.28
C ASP A 154 -6.13 -14.53 -2.85
N LEU A 155 -6.42 -13.32 -2.32
CA LEU A 155 -5.91 -12.03 -2.80
C LEU A 155 -5.21 -11.21 -1.70
N SER A 156 -5.08 -11.76 -0.49
CA SER A 156 -4.58 -11.00 0.68
C SER A 156 -3.09 -10.68 0.61
N ASN A 157 -2.33 -11.39 -0.23
CA ASN A 157 -0.89 -11.25 -0.36
C ASN A 157 -0.54 -10.87 -1.81
N ALA A 158 -0.65 -9.58 -2.13
CA ALA A 158 -0.36 -9.06 -3.46
C ALA A 158 1.15 -9.12 -3.81
N LEU A 159 2.02 -9.02 -2.80
CA LEU A 159 3.47 -8.99 -2.99
C LEU A 159 4.15 -9.98 -2.03
N TRP A 160 4.90 -10.91 -2.60
CA TRP A 160 5.80 -11.80 -1.88
C TRP A 160 7.24 -11.35 -2.07
N ILE A 161 7.99 -11.23 -0.98
CA ILE A 161 9.39 -10.83 -1.02
C ILE A 161 10.29 -11.93 -0.46
N ARG A 162 11.52 -12.02 -1.01
CA ARG A 162 12.60 -12.83 -0.49
C ARG A 162 13.89 -12.03 -0.47
N LEU A 163 14.61 -12.06 0.64
CA LEU A 163 15.95 -11.48 0.74
C LEU A 163 16.96 -12.47 0.16
N VAL A 164 17.41 -12.23 -1.07
CA VAL A 164 18.38 -13.09 -1.76
C VAL A 164 19.81 -12.85 -1.28
N ASP A 165 20.10 -11.61 -0.86
CA ASP A 165 21.34 -11.18 -0.20
C ASP A 165 20.95 -10.35 1.04
N VAL A 166 20.97 -11.01 2.20
CA VAL A 166 20.57 -10.40 3.47
C VAL A 166 21.44 -9.20 3.84
N LYS A 167 22.76 -9.31 3.66
CA LYS A 167 23.69 -8.22 3.96
C LYS A 167 23.40 -6.97 3.14
N SER A 168 23.29 -7.13 1.84
CA SER A 168 23.03 -6.03 0.91
C SER A 168 21.64 -5.44 1.12
N ALA A 169 20.62 -6.28 1.34
CA ALA A 169 19.27 -5.82 1.62
C ALA A 169 19.19 -4.96 2.89
N LEU A 170 19.79 -5.44 4.00
CA LEU A 170 19.81 -4.68 5.26
C LEU A 170 20.61 -3.38 5.14
N ALA A 171 21.70 -3.36 4.37
CA ALA A 171 22.51 -2.17 4.14
C ALA A 171 21.86 -1.16 3.17
N ALA A 172 20.95 -1.58 2.31
CA ALA A 172 20.25 -0.70 1.38
C ALA A 172 19.06 0.04 2.00
N ARG A 173 18.62 -0.39 3.19
CA ARG A 173 17.46 0.18 3.87
C ARG A 173 17.88 1.36 4.77
N LYS A 174 16.99 2.36 4.91
CA LYS A 174 17.03 3.36 5.98
C LYS A 174 16.19 2.88 7.17
N TYR A 175 16.54 3.34 8.36
CA TYR A 175 15.90 2.92 9.61
C TYR A 175 15.37 4.12 10.38
N MET A 176 14.24 3.95 11.07
CA MET A 176 13.59 5.06 11.77
C MET A 176 14.37 5.61 12.94
N THR A 177 15.17 4.76 13.59
CA THR A 177 16.00 5.16 14.74
C THR A 177 17.47 4.83 14.48
N ARG A 178 18.36 5.57 15.14
CA ARG A 178 19.80 5.27 15.17
C ARG A 178 20.05 4.20 16.23
N ASP A 179 20.31 2.97 15.78
CA ASP A 179 20.62 1.86 16.67
C ASP A 179 21.49 0.81 15.97
N LYS A 180 21.92 -0.18 16.76
CA LYS A 180 22.77 -1.29 16.34
C LYS A 180 22.21 -2.60 16.88
N LEU A 181 22.04 -3.60 16.03
CA LEU A 181 21.55 -4.93 16.38
C LEU A 181 22.42 -6.00 15.73
N THR A 182 22.60 -7.12 16.43
CA THR A 182 23.18 -8.33 15.86
C THR A 182 22.07 -9.35 15.63
N LEU A 183 21.85 -9.73 14.37
CA LEU A 183 20.81 -10.66 13.95
C LEU A 183 21.46 -11.97 13.51
N ARG A 184 21.08 -13.10 14.13
CA ARG A 184 21.35 -14.43 13.57
C ARG A 184 20.24 -14.75 12.57
N VAL A 185 20.60 -14.94 11.31
CA VAL A 185 19.68 -15.32 10.23
C VAL A 185 19.98 -16.75 9.80
N VAL A 186 18.95 -17.57 9.66
CA VAL A 186 19.03 -18.93 9.12
C VAL A 186 18.27 -18.97 7.80
N ASP A 187 18.93 -19.42 6.74
CA ASP A 187 18.35 -19.60 5.41
C ASP A 187 18.73 -20.99 4.86
N ASN A 188 17.78 -21.91 4.89
CA ASN A 188 17.99 -23.28 4.41
C ASN A 188 18.00 -23.38 2.88
N PHE A 189 17.44 -22.41 2.17
CA PHE A 189 17.37 -22.41 0.71
C PHE A 189 18.55 -21.68 0.06
N CYS A 190 18.98 -20.55 0.66
CA CYS A 190 20.15 -19.79 0.23
C CYS A 190 21.20 -19.79 1.35
N PRO A 191 22.02 -20.88 1.48
CA PRO A 191 22.91 -21.06 2.65
C PRO A 191 23.90 -19.93 2.86
N TRP A 192 24.25 -19.17 1.83
CA TRP A 192 25.14 -17.98 1.91
C TRP A 192 24.55 -16.84 2.74
N ASN A 193 23.25 -16.85 3.02
CA ASN A 193 22.56 -15.91 3.91
C ASN A 193 22.60 -16.32 5.37
N THR A 194 23.02 -17.56 5.69
CA THR A 194 23.10 -18.01 7.08
C THR A 194 24.30 -17.40 7.77
N GLY A 195 24.07 -16.70 8.88
CA GLY A 195 25.15 -16.07 9.65
C GLY A 195 24.66 -15.04 10.66
N GLU A 196 25.60 -14.44 11.38
CA GLU A 196 25.35 -13.33 12.29
C GLU A 196 25.68 -12.00 11.58
N TYR A 197 24.70 -11.10 11.56
CA TYR A 197 24.77 -9.82 10.90
C TYR A 197 24.70 -8.69 11.91
N GLU A 198 25.79 -7.91 12.02
CA GLU A 198 25.76 -6.65 12.73
C GLU A 198 25.19 -5.57 11.80
N LEU A 199 24.03 -5.07 12.19
CA LEU A 199 23.33 -3.98 11.50
C LEU A 199 23.45 -2.69 12.32
N SER A 200 24.02 -1.65 11.72
CA SER A 200 23.99 -0.29 12.24
C SER A 200 23.09 0.55 11.33
N GLY A 201 21.91 0.93 11.82
CA GLY A 201 20.90 1.65 11.06
C GLY A 201 20.70 3.07 11.55
N THR A 202 20.39 3.97 10.63
CA THR A 202 20.00 5.37 10.91
C THR A 202 19.00 5.85 9.85
N PRO A 203 18.30 6.98 10.07
CA PRO A 203 17.46 7.62 9.06
C PRO A 203 18.22 8.06 7.80
N ASP A 204 19.53 8.28 7.92
CA ASP A 204 20.36 8.75 6.80
C ASP A 204 20.94 7.61 5.96
N GLY A 205 21.02 6.40 6.52
CA GLY A 205 21.58 5.21 5.88
C GLY A 205 21.94 4.12 6.87
N SER A 206 22.52 3.04 6.36
CA SER A 206 22.87 1.90 7.20
C SER A 206 24.11 1.17 6.71
N GLN A 207 24.68 0.36 7.59
CA GLN A 207 25.75 -0.57 7.31
C GLN A 207 25.41 -1.94 7.89
N CYS A 208 25.71 -2.99 7.14
CA CYS A 208 25.53 -4.36 7.59
C CYS A 208 26.78 -5.18 7.28
N ARG A 209 27.27 -5.93 8.25
CA ARG A 209 28.44 -6.80 8.08
C ARG A 209 28.25 -8.12 8.78
N LEU A 210 28.84 -9.17 8.23
CA LEU A 210 28.97 -10.45 8.91
C LEU A 210 29.92 -10.32 10.09
N VAL A 211 29.56 -10.90 11.20
CA VAL A 211 30.34 -10.93 12.43
C VAL A 211 30.31 -12.34 13.04
N ASN A 212 31.19 -12.58 13.99
CA ASN A 212 31.15 -13.78 14.83
C ASN A 212 30.97 -13.32 16.29
N SER A 213 29.71 -12.99 16.63
CA SER A 213 29.37 -12.46 17.96
C SER A 213 28.01 -13.00 18.39
N THR A 214 27.74 -12.96 19.68
CA THR A 214 26.42 -13.37 20.23
C THR A 214 25.32 -12.52 19.60
N PRO A 215 24.30 -13.12 18.99
CA PRO A 215 23.21 -12.38 18.41
C PRO A 215 22.27 -11.80 19.47
N ASP A 216 21.71 -10.63 19.19
CA ASP A 216 20.63 -10.04 19.97
C ASP A 216 19.30 -10.73 19.69
N ILE A 217 19.09 -11.15 18.41
CA ILE A 217 17.86 -11.75 17.92
C ILE A 217 18.22 -12.91 16.97
N SER A 218 17.49 -14.02 17.09
CA SER A 218 17.62 -15.18 16.17
C SER A 218 16.32 -15.38 15.41
N LEU A 219 16.40 -15.50 14.06
CA LEU A 219 15.23 -15.61 13.19
C LEU A 219 15.58 -16.32 11.86
N SER A 220 14.55 -16.79 11.17
CA SER A 220 14.70 -17.27 9.80
C SER A 220 14.72 -16.10 8.80
N VAL A 221 15.24 -16.34 7.59
CA VAL A 221 15.15 -15.36 6.49
C VAL A 221 13.70 -15.06 6.11
N ILE A 222 12.77 -15.99 6.32
CA ILE A 222 11.34 -15.80 6.07
C ILE A 222 10.77 -14.77 7.06
N ASP A 223 11.13 -14.88 8.33
CA ASP A 223 10.71 -13.94 9.37
C ASP A 223 11.34 -12.57 9.16
N LEU A 224 12.60 -12.52 8.77
CA LEU A 224 13.27 -11.27 8.40
C LEU A 224 12.58 -10.59 7.20
N ALA A 225 12.21 -11.37 6.18
CA ALA A 225 11.45 -10.84 5.04
C ALA A 225 10.09 -10.28 5.45
N SER A 226 9.40 -10.91 6.41
CA SER A 226 8.10 -10.46 6.90
C SER A 226 8.16 -9.09 7.59
N VAL A 227 9.24 -8.78 8.30
CA VAL A 227 9.43 -7.48 8.98
C VAL A 227 10.15 -6.46 8.12
N TYR A 228 10.74 -6.87 7.00
CA TYR A 228 11.63 -6.03 6.18
C TYR A 228 10.98 -4.77 5.65
N LEU A 229 9.70 -4.82 5.25
CA LEU A 229 8.96 -3.64 4.77
C LEU A 229 8.23 -2.86 5.87
N GLY A 230 8.32 -3.29 7.14
CA GLY A 230 7.83 -2.54 8.29
C GLY A 230 6.36 -2.70 8.63
N THR A 231 5.60 -3.57 7.94
CA THR A 231 4.18 -3.82 8.28
C THR A 231 4.03 -4.69 9.51
N ILE A 232 4.87 -5.71 9.64
CA ILE A 232 4.85 -6.66 10.74
C ILE A 232 5.99 -6.32 11.70
N ASN A 233 5.71 -6.33 12.99
CA ASN A 233 6.68 -6.05 14.04
C ASN A 233 7.37 -7.35 14.48
N PHE A 234 8.62 -7.25 14.93
CA PHE A 234 9.34 -8.37 15.57
C PHE A 234 8.59 -8.90 16.78
N SER A 235 8.01 -8.01 17.59
CA SER A 235 7.20 -8.41 18.75
C SER A 235 6.02 -9.30 18.37
N THR A 236 5.37 -9.06 17.23
CA THR A 236 4.30 -9.94 16.72
C THR A 236 4.83 -11.34 16.41
N LEU A 237 6.00 -11.45 15.79
CA LEU A 237 6.59 -12.73 15.44
C LEU A 237 7.15 -13.47 16.67
N VAL A 238 7.62 -12.75 17.70
CA VAL A 238 7.95 -13.34 19.01
C VAL A 238 6.72 -13.95 19.66
N GLN A 239 5.59 -13.23 19.69
CA GLN A 239 4.32 -13.75 20.22
C GLN A 239 3.83 -14.99 19.44
N ALA A 240 4.14 -15.04 18.14
CA ALA A 240 3.85 -16.20 17.30
C ALA A 240 4.87 -17.37 17.47
N GLY A 241 5.90 -17.22 18.34
CA GLY A 241 6.93 -18.23 18.56
C GLY A 241 7.90 -18.41 17.39
N ARG A 242 8.06 -17.40 16.52
CA ARG A 242 8.86 -17.48 15.30
C ARG A 242 10.24 -16.85 15.44
N ILE A 243 10.42 -15.94 16.36
CA ILE A 243 11.66 -15.20 16.62
C ILE A 243 12.06 -15.40 18.08
N GLU A 244 13.36 -15.52 18.32
CA GLU A 244 13.95 -15.63 19.65
C GLU A 244 14.68 -14.33 20.03
N GLU A 245 14.33 -13.77 21.18
CA GLU A 245 15.04 -12.66 21.80
C GLU A 245 16.18 -13.21 22.66
N ASN A 246 17.43 -12.95 22.28
CA ASN A 246 18.62 -13.41 23.01
C ASN A 246 19.15 -12.35 23.97
N THR A 247 18.95 -11.07 23.64
CA THR A 247 19.31 -9.93 24.51
C THR A 247 18.06 -9.18 24.90
N TYR A 248 17.76 -9.06 26.18
CA TYR A 248 16.57 -8.39 26.70
C TYR A 248 16.45 -6.95 26.15
N GLY A 249 15.25 -6.62 25.63
CA GLY A 249 14.93 -5.32 25.04
C GLY A 249 15.32 -5.16 23.57
N SER A 250 15.99 -6.17 22.96
CA SER A 250 16.40 -6.11 21.55
C SER A 250 15.21 -6.09 20.59
N ILE A 251 14.10 -6.76 20.93
CA ILE A 251 12.88 -6.80 20.12
C ILE A 251 12.26 -5.39 20.01
N HIS A 252 12.15 -4.66 21.12
CA HIS A 252 11.61 -3.29 21.09
C HIS A 252 12.48 -2.34 20.28
N ARG A 253 13.81 -2.51 20.35
CA ARG A 253 14.76 -1.75 19.54
C ARG A 253 14.61 -2.07 18.05
N ALA A 254 14.46 -3.36 17.73
CA ALA A 254 14.21 -3.81 16.35
C ALA A 254 12.90 -3.25 15.80
N ASP A 255 11.81 -3.30 16.57
CA ASP A 255 10.51 -2.71 16.18
C ASP A 255 10.66 -1.21 15.88
N ALA A 256 11.33 -0.46 16.75
CA ALA A 256 11.58 0.97 16.55
C ALA A 256 12.46 1.23 15.31
N MET A 257 13.51 0.43 15.08
CA MET A 257 14.38 0.58 13.92
C MET A 257 13.65 0.28 12.60
N PHE A 258 12.89 -0.82 12.56
CA PHE A 258 12.26 -1.32 11.33
C PHE A 258 10.90 -0.67 11.04
N ALA A 259 10.38 0.16 11.91
CA ALA A 259 9.15 0.91 11.65
C ALA A 259 9.22 1.71 10.34
N THR A 260 8.05 2.01 9.77
CA THR A 260 7.89 2.87 8.58
C THR A 260 6.74 3.84 8.82
N HIS A 261 6.77 5.00 8.15
CA HIS A 261 5.71 6.01 8.26
C HIS A 261 4.40 5.54 7.61
N SER A 262 4.50 4.70 6.59
CA SER A 262 3.36 4.20 5.82
C SER A 262 3.46 2.69 5.67
N ALA A 263 2.32 2.01 5.68
CA ALA A 263 2.27 0.59 5.38
C ALA A 263 2.73 0.32 3.94
N PRO A 264 3.40 -0.81 3.67
CA PRO A 264 3.68 -1.25 2.32
C PRO A 264 2.42 -1.34 1.47
N PHE A 265 2.54 -0.93 0.23
CA PHE A 265 1.44 -1.01 -0.71
C PHE A 265 1.96 -1.22 -2.13
N CYS A 266 1.37 -2.17 -2.83
CA CYS A 266 1.62 -2.43 -4.25
C CYS A 266 0.32 -2.20 -5.01
N PRO A 267 0.20 -1.16 -5.85
CA PRO A 267 -1.01 -0.86 -6.61
C PRO A 267 -1.21 -1.79 -7.82
N PHE A 268 -0.21 -2.56 -8.16
CA PHE A 268 -0.18 -3.39 -9.36
C PHE A 268 -0.19 -4.89 -8.99
N PHE A 269 -1.05 -5.65 -9.66
CA PHE A 269 -1.09 -7.12 -9.62
C PHE A 269 -0.43 -7.67 -10.88
N PHE A 270 0.39 -8.72 -10.73
CA PHE A 270 1.14 -9.35 -11.82
C PHE A 270 0.31 -10.47 -12.46
#